data_d01b1f22ccceb47fa5acb2636c7c3a9b
#
_entry.id   d01b1f22ccceb47fa5acb2636c7c3a9b
#
_cell.length_a   1.000
_cell.length_b   1.000
_cell.length_c   1.000
_cell.angle_alpha   90.00
_cell.angle_beta   90.00
_cell.angle_gamma   90.00
#
_symmetry.space_group_name_H-M   'P 1'
#
loop_
_entity.id
_entity.type
_entity.pdbx_description
1 polymer ?
#
loop_
_entity_poly.entity_id
_entity_poly.type
_entity_poly.pdbx_seq_one_letter_code
_entity_poly.pdbx_strand_id
1 'polypeptide(L)'
;MAIDEHFVGDALDTGVWFPYYLPHWSSRAAAAATYVVRDGELRLRIPPDQPLWCPDLHDEPLRVSCVQTGSFAGPLGSAVGQQPFRDGLVVREEQPTFTGYTPRYGRIEVRMRGVITARSMVAFWLSGFEDRPERSGEICVAEIFGDAPTAVGMGVHAFRDPALREEFAAETLPIDVARFHTYGVDWRPGSLTFTVDGGVVRVVEQAPAYPMQLMLGVFDFSGQGRTRRRAGPRRLFRRRTANSA
;
A
#
# COMPACT_ATOMS: atom_id res chain seq x y z
N MET A 1 -12.72 5.97 16.56
CA MET A 1 -13.00 4.56 16.85
C MET A 1 -11.69 3.81 16.78
N ALA A 2 -11.34 2.92 17.73
CA ALA A 2 -10.17 2.05 17.63
C ALA A 2 -10.63 0.70 17.04
N ILE A 3 -9.75 0.06 16.28
CA ILE A 3 -9.94 -1.30 15.79
C ILE A 3 -8.83 -2.16 16.40
N ASP A 4 -9.20 -3.36 16.87
CA ASP A 4 -8.28 -4.41 17.25
C ASP A 4 -8.71 -5.68 16.48
N GLU A 5 -8.04 -5.92 15.36
CA GLU A 5 -8.40 -6.98 14.40
C GLU A 5 -7.53 -8.21 14.63
N HIS A 6 -8.16 -9.30 15.00
CA HIS A 6 -7.50 -10.58 15.27
C HIS A 6 -7.78 -11.66 14.23
N PHE A 7 -8.49 -11.34 13.14
CA PHE A 7 -8.88 -12.27 12.09
C PHE A 7 -9.48 -13.57 12.64
N VAL A 8 -10.41 -13.42 13.59
CA VAL A 8 -11.11 -14.55 14.22
C VAL A 8 -12.14 -15.14 13.25
N GLY A 9 -12.21 -16.48 13.19
CA GLY A 9 -13.10 -17.18 12.28
C GLY A 9 -12.42 -17.58 10.98
N ASP A 10 -13.20 -17.68 9.90
CA ASP A 10 -12.77 -18.16 8.58
C ASP A 10 -13.09 -17.19 7.42
N ALA A 11 -13.63 -16.04 7.76
CA ALA A 11 -14.01 -15.01 6.80
C ALA A 11 -13.43 -13.64 7.18
N LEU A 12 -13.14 -12.83 6.17
CA LEU A 12 -12.76 -11.44 6.34
C LEU A 12 -13.98 -10.60 6.70
N ASP A 13 -13.88 -9.73 7.70
CA ASP A 13 -14.93 -8.75 7.99
C ASP A 13 -15.03 -7.72 6.87
N THR A 14 -16.00 -7.91 5.98
CA THR A 14 -16.24 -7.01 4.83
C THR A 14 -16.85 -5.66 5.23
N GLY A 15 -17.23 -5.46 6.48
CA GLY A 15 -17.57 -4.14 7.03
C GLY A 15 -16.34 -3.27 7.31
N VAL A 16 -15.19 -3.91 7.51
CA VAL A 16 -13.89 -3.25 7.77
C VAL A 16 -12.98 -3.32 6.55
N TRP A 17 -12.92 -4.46 5.87
CA TRP A 17 -11.96 -4.75 4.82
C TRP A 17 -12.61 -4.89 3.44
N PHE A 18 -12.04 -4.22 2.46
CA PHE A 18 -12.39 -4.29 1.06
C PHE A 18 -11.29 -5.09 0.33
N PRO A 19 -11.56 -6.34 -0.10
CA PRO A 19 -10.54 -7.27 -0.59
C PRO A 19 -10.21 -7.08 -2.09
N TYR A 20 -9.91 -5.86 -2.49
CA TYR A 20 -9.55 -5.51 -3.87
C TYR A 20 -8.45 -4.45 -3.86
N TYR A 21 -7.52 -4.50 -4.83
CA TYR A 21 -6.48 -3.50 -5.02
C TYR A 21 -6.88 -2.51 -6.11
N LEU A 22 -7.29 -1.29 -5.72
CA LEU A 22 -7.61 -0.19 -6.63
C LEU A 22 -8.43 -0.64 -7.88
N PRO A 23 -9.58 -1.29 -7.69
CA PRO A 23 -10.32 -1.93 -8.77
C PRO A 23 -10.85 -0.94 -9.82
N HIS A 24 -11.00 0.31 -9.45
CA HIS A 24 -11.48 1.37 -10.34
C HIS A 24 -10.56 1.62 -11.56
N TRP A 25 -9.25 1.37 -11.46
CA TRP A 25 -8.33 1.45 -12.61
C TRP A 25 -8.30 0.16 -13.45
N SER A 26 -8.84 -0.92 -12.93
CA SER A 26 -8.84 -2.25 -13.54
C SER A 26 -10.26 -2.83 -13.60
N SER A 27 -10.50 -3.86 -12.82
CA SER A 27 -11.82 -4.43 -12.52
C SER A 27 -11.76 -5.14 -11.16
N ARG A 28 -12.92 -5.40 -10.54
CA ARG A 28 -12.96 -6.24 -9.34
C ARG A 28 -12.39 -7.62 -9.60
N ALA A 29 -12.67 -8.20 -10.76
CA ALA A 29 -12.17 -9.52 -11.12
C ALA A 29 -10.64 -9.58 -11.18
N ALA A 30 -9.98 -8.57 -11.76
CA ALA A 30 -8.52 -8.52 -11.88
C ALA A 30 -7.82 -7.99 -10.60
N ALA A 31 -8.56 -7.28 -9.74
CA ALA A 31 -8.04 -6.66 -8.53
C ALA A 31 -8.37 -7.44 -7.25
N ALA A 32 -9.11 -8.55 -7.35
CA ALA A 32 -9.51 -9.36 -6.20
C ALA A 32 -8.30 -9.94 -5.47
N ALA A 33 -8.30 -9.78 -4.14
CA ALA A 33 -7.30 -10.40 -3.31
C ALA A 33 -7.52 -11.93 -3.22
N THR A 34 -6.44 -12.69 -3.34
CA THR A 34 -6.45 -14.12 -2.98
C THR A 34 -5.98 -14.23 -1.54
N TYR A 35 -6.87 -14.62 -0.66
CA TYR A 35 -6.59 -14.70 0.77
C TYR A 35 -7.25 -15.89 1.45
N VAL A 36 -6.79 -16.17 2.66
CA VAL A 36 -7.43 -17.10 3.61
C VAL A 36 -7.40 -16.45 4.99
N VAL A 37 -8.53 -16.48 5.69
CA VAL A 37 -8.61 -16.19 7.13
C VAL A 37 -8.65 -17.52 7.85
N ARG A 38 -7.68 -17.77 8.72
CA ARG A 38 -7.58 -19.02 9.48
C ARG A 38 -6.58 -18.89 10.62
N ASP A 39 -6.88 -19.52 11.73
CA ASP A 39 -6.00 -19.62 12.91
C ASP A 39 -5.61 -18.23 13.47
N GLY A 40 -6.48 -17.23 13.39
CA GLY A 40 -6.19 -15.86 13.81
C GLY A 40 -5.23 -15.12 12.88
N GLU A 41 -5.11 -15.55 11.61
CA GLU A 41 -4.25 -14.92 10.61
C GLU A 41 -5.03 -14.59 9.34
N LEU A 42 -4.77 -13.43 8.76
CA LEU A 42 -5.04 -13.14 7.35
C LEU A 42 -3.81 -13.52 6.53
N ARG A 43 -3.97 -14.41 5.57
CA ARG A 43 -2.91 -14.88 4.68
C ARG A 43 -3.18 -14.43 3.25
N LEU A 44 -2.51 -13.36 2.82
CA LEU A 44 -2.54 -12.90 1.42
C LEU A 44 -1.57 -13.75 0.58
N ARG A 45 -1.99 -14.13 -0.63
CA ARG A 45 -1.23 -14.98 -1.55
C ARG A 45 -1.35 -14.50 -2.98
N ILE A 46 -0.37 -14.82 -3.81
CA ILE A 46 -0.42 -14.65 -5.26
C ILE A 46 -0.20 -16.04 -5.89
N PRO A 47 -1.27 -16.79 -6.20
CA PRO A 47 -1.16 -18.05 -6.90
C PRO A 47 -0.75 -17.83 -8.38
N PRO A 48 -0.27 -18.86 -9.09
CA PRO A 48 0.18 -18.74 -10.48
C PRO A 48 -0.88 -18.22 -11.45
N ASP A 49 -2.15 -18.47 -11.18
CA ASP A 49 -3.31 -18.06 -11.95
C ASP A 49 -3.93 -16.71 -11.51
N GLN A 50 -3.31 -16.02 -10.53
CA GLN A 50 -3.73 -14.66 -10.15
C GLN A 50 -3.72 -13.76 -11.38
N PRO A 51 -4.83 -13.06 -11.71
CA PRO A 51 -4.87 -12.12 -12.83
C PRO A 51 -3.81 -11.01 -12.72
N LEU A 52 -3.37 -10.50 -13.88
CA LEU A 52 -2.57 -9.28 -13.93
C LEU A 52 -3.45 -8.07 -13.62
N TRP A 53 -2.96 -7.19 -12.76
CA TRP A 53 -3.59 -5.90 -12.49
C TRP A 53 -3.20 -4.89 -13.57
N CYS A 54 -4.17 -4.30 -14.28
CA CYS A 54 -3.98 -3.33 -15.36
C CYS A 54 -2.93 -3.73 -16.41
N PRO A 55 -3.00 -4.92 -17.06
CA PRO A 55 -1.94 -5.43 -17.92
C PRO A 55 -1.65 -4.59 -19.16
N ASP A 56 -2.61 -3.78 -19.58
CA ASP A 56 -2.53 -2.88 -20.73
C ASP A 56 -2.11 -1.43 -20.36
N LEU A 57 -2.06 -1.10 -19.07
CA LEU A 57 -1.75 0.23 -18.57
C LEU A 57 -0.50 0.28 -17.69
N HIS A 58 -0.21 -0.80 -16.99
CA HIS A 58 0.97 -0.89 -16.14
C HIS A 58 2.19 -1.27 -17.00
N ASP A 59 3.31 -0.58 -16.82
CA ASP A 59 4.49 -0.76 -17.67
C ASP A 59 5.10 -2.16 -17.56
N GLU A 60 4.92 -2.84 -16.43
CA GLU A 60 5.42 -4.20 -16.18
C GLU A 60 4.28 -5.10 -15.73
N PRO A 61 4.32 -6.41 -16.04
CA PRO A 61 3.33 -7.37 -15.52
C PRO A 61 3.32 -7.36 -13.99
N LEU A 62 2.18 -7.03 -13.41
CA LEU A 62 1.98 -6.89 -11.97
C LEU A 62 0.80 -7.75 -11.52
N ARG A 63 1.03 -8.62 -10.52
CA ARG A 63 -0.01 -9.28 -9.75
C ARG A 63 -0.05 -8.74 -8.36
N VAL A 64 -1.25 -8.53 -7.84
CA VAL A 64 -1.46 -7.96 -6.50
C VAL A 64 -2.50 -8.77 -5.76
N SER A 65 -2.23 -9.03 -4.50
CA SER A 65 -3.25 -9.46 -3.54
C SER A 65 -3.22 -8.49 -2.37
N CYS A 66 -4.27 -7.67 -2.25
CA CYS A 66 -4.30 -6.57 -1.28
C CYS A 66 -5.70 -6.44 -0.68
N VAL A 67 -5.75 -6.15 0.62
CA VAL A 67 -6.94 -5.71 1.32
C VAL A 67 -6.76 -4.27 1.79
N GLN A 68 -7.83 -3.50 1.77
CA GLN A 68 -7.82 -2.09 2.16
C GLN A 68 -9.05 -1.75 3.01
N THR A 69 -8.95 -0.73 3.86
CA THR A 69 -10.05 -0.34 4.76
C THR A 69 -10.89 0.82 4.23
N GLY A 70 -10.60 1.26 3.03
CA GLY A 70 -11.36 2.30 2.34
C GLY A 70 -11.25 2.16 0.83
N SER A 71 -12.14 2.77 0.08
CA SER A 71 -12.08 2.88 -1.37
C SER A 71 -12.86 4.09 -1.85
N PHE A 72 -12.28 4.86 -2.76
CA PHE A 72 -12.92 6.00 -3.40
C PHE A 72 -12.53 6.08 -4.87
N ALA A 73 -13.52 6.25 -5.72
CA ALA A 73 -13.35 6.58 -7.12
C ALA A 73 -14.54 7.43 -7.60
N GLY A 74 -14.30 8.24 -8.62
CA GLY A 74 -15.36 8.94 -9.35
C GLY A 74 -16.14 7.99 -10.27
N PRO A 75 -17.08 8.55 -11.04
CA PRO A 75 -17.90 7.79 -11.97
C PRO A 75 -17.07 7.18 -13.11
N LEU A 76 -17.64 6.19 -13.79
CA LEU A 76 -17.07 5.54 -14.97
C LEU A 76 -16.59 6.57 -15.99
N GLY A 77 -15.37 6.41 -16.50
CA GLY A 77 -14.74 7.31 -17.47
C GLY A 77 -14.14 8.59 -16.88
N SER A 78 -14.32 8.88 -15.57
CA SER A 78 -13.66 10.01 -14.91
C SER A 78 -12.19 9.73 -14.61
N ALA A 79 -11.38 10.79 -14.46
CA ALA A 79 -9.99 10.70 -14.01
C ALA A 79 -9.85 10.74 -12.49
N VAL A 80 -10.95 10.63 -11.74
CA VAL A 80 -10.98 10.73 -10.29
C VAL A 80 -10.88 9.35 -9.66
N GLY A 81 -9.82 9.11 -8.89
CA GLY A 81 -9.62 7.85 -8.19
C GLY A 81 -8.33 7.86 -7.39
N GLN A 82 -8.23 6.93 -6.46
CA GLN A 82 -7.09 6.79 -5.57
C GLN A 82 -5.85 6.27 -6.30
N GLN A 83 -4.69 6.75 -5.89
CA GLN A 83 -3.35 6.32 -6.34
C GLN A 83 -3.24 6.22 -7.88
N PRO A 84 -3.45 7.30 -8.63
CA PRO A 84 -3.25 7.27 -10.07
C PRO A 84 -1.76 7.07 -10.37
N PHE A 85 -1.43 5.99 -11.08
CA PHE A 85 -0.05 5.57 -11.33
C PHE A 85 0.53 6.08 -12.65
N ARG A 86 -0.30 6.71 -13.51
CA ARG A 86 0.11 7.35 -14.78
C ARG A 86 -0.88 8.42 -15.19
N ASP A 87 -0.48 9.26 -16.12
CA ASP A 87 -1.38 10.24 -16.75
C ASP A 87 -2.37 9.55 -17.70
N GLY A 88 -3.55 10.15 -17.86
CA GLY A 88 -4.60 9.66 -18.75
C GLY A 88 -5.38 8.45 -18.24
N LEU A 89 -5.24 8.10 -16.97
CA LEU A 89 -6.09 7.07 -16.36
C LEU A 89 -7.53 7.54 -16.29
N VAL A 90 -8.44 6.60 -16.57
CA VAL A 90 -9.88 6.77 -16.37
C VAL A 90 -10.44 5.59 -15.60
N VAL A 91 -11.46 5.84 -14.80
CA VAL A 91 -12.20 4.81 -14.08
C VAL A 91 -12.82 3.83 -15.06
N ARG A 92 -12.47 2.56 -14.98
CA ARG A 92 -12.88 1.46 -15.85
C ARG A 92 -14.04 0.65 -15.30
N GLU A 93 -14.13 0.62 -13.99
CA GLU A 93 -15.22 -0.03 -13.27
C GLU A 93 -15.61 0.84 -12.09
N GLU A 94 -16.87 1.28 -12.07
CA GLU A 94 -17.40 2.12 -10.99
C GLU A 94 -17.41 1.36 -9.69
N GLN A 95 -16.94 2.01 -8.62
CA GLN A 95 -16.88 1.45 -7.29
C GLN A 95 -17.72 2.28 -6.33
N PRO A 96 -18.53 1.65 -5.46
CA PRO A 96 -19.13 2.37 -4.36
C PRO A 96 -18.02 2.88 -3.42
N THR A 97 -18.21 4.08 -2.88
CA THR A 97 -17.34 4.56 -1.80
C THR A 97 -17.44 3.63 -0.60
N PHE A 98 -16.29 3.19 -0.10
CA PHE A 98 -16.19 2.32 1.06
C PHE A 98 -15.36 2.98 2.17
N THR A 99 -15.88 3.00 3.39
CA THR A 99 -15.26 3.62 4.56
C THR A 99 -15.34 2.68 5.76
N GLY A 100 -14.70 1.51 5.67
CA GLY A 100 -14.68 0.53 6.76
C GLY A 100 -13.92 1.06 7.98
N TYR A 101 -12.66 1.49 7.77
CA TYR A 101 -11.87 2.13 8.81
C TYR A 101 -10.91 3.15 8.20
N THR A 102 -11.12 4.42 8.51
CA THR A 102 -10.32 5.53 7.97
C THR A 102 -9.84 6.43 9.12
N PRO A 103 -8.80 6.02 9.85
CA PRO A 103 -8.28 6.79 10.97
C PRO A 103 -7.67 8.11 10.52
N ARG A 104 -7.68 9.07 11.43
CA ARG A 104 -6.84 10.25 11.39
C ARG A 104 -6.12 10.36 12.72
N TYR A 105 -4.80 10.18 12.68
CA TYR A 105 -3.92 10.10 13.84
C TYR A 105 -4.14 8.85 14.71
N GLY A 106 -3.18 8.58 15.55
CA GLY A 106 -3.14 7.47 16.47
C GLY A 106 -1.98 6.53 16.25
N ARG A 107 -1.90 5.49 17.06
CA ARG A 107 -0.95 4.40 16.89
C ARG A 107 -1.58 3.32 16.04
N ILE A 108 -0.89 2.93 14.98
CA ILE A 108 -1.34 1.91 14.03
C ILE A 108 -0.23 0.88 13.89
N GLU A 109 -0.56 -0.39 14.13
CA GLU A 109 0.40 -1.48 14.11
C GLU A 109 -0.16 -2.69 13.39
N VAL A 110 0.71 -3.42 12.72
CA VAL A 110 0.41 -4.72 12.12
C VAL A 110 1.52 -5.70 12.50
N ARG A 111 1.13 -6.82 13.08
CA ARG A 111 2.03 -7.95 13.29
C ARG A 111 1.99 -8.85 12.07
N MET A 112 3.03 -8.82 11.27
CA MET A 112 3.09 -9.54 9.99
C MET A 112 4.42 -10.25 9.75
N ARG A 113 4.40 -11.20 8.81
CA ARG A 113 5.58 -11.85 8.22
C ARG A 113 5.40 -11.94 6.71
N GLY A 114 6.49 -12.01 5.96
CA GLY A 114 6.48 -12.17 4.53
C GLY A 114 7.34 -13.35 4.08
N VAL A 115 6.74 -14.33 3.40
CA VAL A 115 7.49 -15.34 2.65
C VAL A 115 7.54 -14.86 1.21
N ILE A 116 8.62 -14.17 0.87
CA ILE A 116 8.77 -13.42 -0.39
C ILE A 116 9.94 -13.95 -1.23
N THR A 117 9.81 -13.80 -2.53
CA THR A 117 10.86 -14.10 -3.51
C THR A 117 11.51 -12.79 -3.98
N ALA A 118 12.64 -12.87 -4.69
CA ALA A 118 13.31 -11.69 -5.24
C ALA A 118 12.44 -10.83 -6.18
N ARG A 119 11.27 -11.33 -6.60
CA ARG A 119 10.30 -10.61 -7.45
C ARG A 119 9.10 -10.09 -6.66
N SER A 120 9.03 -10.38 -5.37
CA SER A 120 7.88 -10.04 -4.54
C SER A 120 8.17 -8.82 -3.68
N MET A 121 7.10 -8.17 -3.25
CA MET A 121 7.10 -7.16 -2.20
C MET A 121 5.94 -7.43 -1.26
N VAL A 122 6.14 -7.23 0.02
CA VAL A 122 5.06 -7.10 1.00
C VAL A 122 5.05 -5.68 1.51
N ALA A 123 3.85 -5.14 1.70
CA ALA A 123 3.70 -3.77 2.14
C ALA A 123 2.53 -3.59 3.12
N PHE A 124 2.76 -2.69 4.08
CA PHE A 124 1.76 -2.09 4.94
C PHE A 124 1.90 -0.57 4.88
N TRP A 125 0.84 0.09 4.45
CA TRP A 125 0.83 1.54 4.31
C TRP A 125 -0.55 2.13 4.55
N LEU A 126 -0.59 3.44 4.76
CA LEU A 126 -1.82 4.21 4.75
C LEU A 126 -1.81 5.14 3.56
N SER A 127 -2.95 5.26 2.89
CA SER A 127 -3.12 6.15 1.75
C SER A 127 -4.28 7.11 1.99
N GLY A 128 -4.11 8.35 1.56
CA GLY A 128 -5.18 9.33 1.54
C GLY A 128 -6.38 8.84 0.74
N PHE A 129 -7.56 9.32 1.10
CA PHE A 129 -8.80 8.92 0.44
C PHE A 129 -8.92 9.49 -0.97
N GLU A 130 -8.16 10.55 -1.28
CA GLU A 130 -8.10 11.25 -2.56
C GLU A 130 -9.48 11.70 -3.11
N ASP A 131 -10.45 11.87 -2.20
CA ASP A 131 -11.72 12.57 -2.47
C ASP A 131 -11.46 14.01 -2.91
N ARG A 132 -10.27 14.51 -2.59
CA ARG A 132 -9.66 15.74 -3.10
C ARG A 132 -8.23 15.46 -3.50
N PRO A 133 -7.74 16.00 -4.63
CA PRO A 133 -6.39 15.72 -5.13
C PRO A 133 -5.26 15.96 -4.13
N GLU A 134 -5.41 16.97 -3.26
CA GLU A 134 -4.44 17.32 -2.22
C GLU A 134 -4.40 16.33 -1.05
N ARG A 135 -5.39 15.42 -0.93
CA ARG A 135 -5.41 14.36 0.08
C ARG A 135 -4.79 13.06 -0.44
N SER A 136 -3.65 13.16 -1.08
CA SER A 136 -2.98 12.06 -1.77
C SER A 136 -1.72 11.57 -1.07
N GLY A 137 -1.39 12.09 0.08
CA GLY A 137 -0.22 11.64 0.84
C GLY A 137 -0.33 10.18 1.26
N GLU A 138 0.82 9.55 1.43
CA GLU A 138 0.94 8.16 1.86
C GLU A 138 1.91 8.05 3.04
N ILE A 139 1.57 7.23 4.02
CA ILE A 139 2.44 6.84 5.12
C ILE A 139 2.84 5.39 4.87
N CYS A 140 4.04 5.16 4.36
CA CYS A 140 4.63 3.83 4.25
C CYS A 140 5.14 3.38 5.61
N VAL A 141 4.52 2.35 6.20
CA VAL A 141 4.94 1.81 7.50
C VAL A 141 5.93 0.67 7.33
N ALA A 142 5.73 -0.17 6.33
CA ALA A 142 6.68 -1.20 5.93
C ALA A 142 6.50 -1.52 4.45
N GLU A 143 7.54 -1.31 3.66
CA GLU A 143 7.66 -1.74 2.27
C GLU A 143 8.93 -2.60 2.14
N ILE A 144 8.76 -3.90 1.88
CA ILE A 144 9.85 -4.87 1.94
C ILE A 144 9.92 -5.63 0.62
N PHE A 145 10.97 -5.38 -0.15
CA PHE A 145 11.26 -6.11 -1.38
C PHE A 145 12.06 -7.38 -1.09
N GLY A 146 11.68 -8.47 -1.74
CA GLY A 146 12.28 -9.77 -1.49
C GLY A 146 13.71 -9.96 -2.03
N ASP A 147 14.20 -9.03 -2.84
CA ASP A 147 15.61 -8.98 -3.25
C ASP A 147 16.49 -8.14 -2.29
N ALA A 148 15.87 -7.45 -1.32
CA ALA A 148 16.52 -6.72 -0.24
C ALA A 148 15.73 -6.87 1.08
N PRO A 149 15.52 -8.08 1.58
CA PRO A 149 14.53 -8.37 2.64
C PRO A 149 14.87 -7.77 4.01
N THR A 150 16.08 -7.27 4.19
CA THR A 150 16.48 -6.53 5.41
C THR A 150 16.30 -5.02 5.30
N ALA A 151 15.95 -4.51 4.11
CA ALA A 151 15.70 -3.10 3.86
C ALA A 151 14.20 -2.82 3.94
N VAL A 152 13.75 -2.20 5.02
CA VAL A 152 12.35 -1.87 5.27
C VAL A 152 12.12 -0.41 4.91
N GLY A 153 11.33 -0.17 3.86
CA GLY A 153 10.95 1.18 3.43
C GLY A 153 9.94 1.79 4.38
N MET A 154 10.24 3.01 4.86
CA MET A 154 9.40 3.77 5.78
C MET A 154 9.45 5.25 5.46
N GLY A 155 8.34 5.95 5.65
CA GLY A 155 8.29 7.39 5.47
C GLY A 155 7.02 7.90 4.84
N VAL A 156 7.12 9.05 4.19
CA VAL A 156 6.02 9.77 3.54
C VAL A 156 6.28 9.90 2.05
N HIS A 157 5.27 9.56 1.24
CA HIS A 157 5.18 9.99 -0.15
C HIS A 157 4.19 11.15 -0.24
N ALA A 158 4.64 12.29 -0.75
CA ALA A 158 3.82 13.51 -0.82
C ALA A 158 2.80 13.49 -1.97
N PHE A 159 3.16 12.87 -3.09
CA PHE A 159 2.37 12.86 -4.33
C PHE A 159 1.84 14.27 -4.71
N ARG A 160 0.54 14.51 -4.59
CA ARG A 160 -0.12 15.77 -4.94
C ARG A 160 -0.45 16.64 -3.73
N ASP A 161 -0.09 16.21 -2.51
CA ASP A 161 -0.31 16.98 -1.29
C ASP A 161 0.74 18.09 -1.17
N PRO A 162 0.37 19.36 -1.31
CA PRO A 162 1.30 20.49 -1.26
C PRO A 162 1.85 20.78 0.16
N ALA A 163 1.22 20.21 1.19
CA ALA A 163 1.65 20.36 2.58
C ALA A 163 2.75 19.38 2.98
N LEU A 164 3.01 18.38 2.14
CA LEU A 164 3.99 17.34 2.41
C LEU A 164 5.20 17.45 1.49
N ARG A 165 6.32 16.93 1.94
CA ARG A 165 7.53 16.69 1.17
C ARG A 165 7.81 15.21 1.07
N GLU A 166 8.40 14.80 -0.04
CA GLU A 166 8.88 13.43 -0.20
C GLU A 166 9.96 13.13 0.86
N GLU A 167 9.67 12.18 1.75
CA GLU A 167 10.59 11.81 2.85
C GLU A 167 10.47 10.30 3.14
N PHE A 168 10.98 9.50 2.22
CA PHE A 168 10.96 8.04 2.27
C PHE A 168 12.37 7.50 2.20
N ALA A 169 12.69 6.51 3.04
CA ALA A 169 13.95 5.76 2.98
C ALA A 169 13.74 4.30 3.38
N ALA A 170 14.64 3.43 2.89
CA ALA A 170 14.72 2.05 3.32
C ALA A 170 15.76 1.92 4.44
N GLU A 171 15.32 1.55 5.62
CA GLU A 171 16.16 1.32 6.82
C GLU A 171 16.61 -0.14 6.84
N THR A 172 17.91 -0.37 7.02
CA THR A 172 18.45 -1.72 7.13
C THR A 172 18.29 -2.23 8.55
N LEU A 173 17.51 -3.28 8.73
CA LEU A 173 17.20 -3.86 10.03
C LEU A 173 17.73 -5.30 10.12
N PRO A 174 18.27 -5.73 11.27
CA PRO A 174 18.75 -7.10 11.49
C PRO A 174 17.59 -8.06 11.82
N ILE A 175 16.58 -8.10 10.95
CA ILE A 175 15.38 -8.94 11.11
C ILE A 175 15.28 -10.00 10.02
N ASP A 176 14.62 -11.10 10.35
CA ASP A 176 14.18 -12.13 9.39
C ASP A 176 12.68 -11.89 9.08
N VAL A 177 12.39 -11.29 7.95
CA VAL A 177 11.01 -10.95 7.55
C VAL A 177 10.11 -12.17 7.37
N ALA A 178 10.66 -13.38 7.27
CA ALA A 178 9.88 -14.63 7.28
C ALA A 178 9.34 -14.99 8.68
N ARG A 179 9.80 -14.30 9.72
CA ARG A 179 9.26 -14.37 11.08
C ARG A 179 8.31 -13.21 11.33
N PHE A 180 7.43 -13.38 12.31
CA PHE A 180 6.53 -12.30 12.72
C PHE A 180 7.28 -11.18 13.41
N HIS A 181 7.11 -9.97 12.90
CA HIS A 181 7.52 -8.71 13.49
C HIS A 181 6.30 -7.77 13.56
N THR A 182 6.31 -6.85 14.51
CA THR A 182 5.28 -5.81 14.64
C THR A 182 5.82 -4.52 14.04
N TYR A 183 5.23 -4.09 12.93
CA TYR A 183 5.53 -2.82 12.27
C TYR A 183 4.48 -1.80 12.66
N GLY A 184 4.90 -0.62 13.04
CA GLY A 184 3.98 0.39 13.54
C GLY A 184 4.37 1.82 13.21
N VAL A 185 3.37 2.70 13.30
CA VAL A 185 3.55 4.14 13.26
C VAL A 185 2.73 4.81 14.36
N ASP A 186 3.36 5.68 15.14
CA ASP A 186 2.67 6.67 15.99
C ASP A 186 2.49 7.94 15.15
N TRP A 187 1.28 8.14 14.68
CA TRP A 187 0.91 9.24 13.80
C TRP A 187 0.27 10.37 14.61
N ARG A 188 0.97 11.49 14.68
CA ARG A 188 0.54 12.71 15.38
C ARG A 188 0.43 13.90 14.43
N PRO A 189 -0.24 14.97 14.81
CA PRO A 189 -0.17 16.21 14.05
C PRO A 189 1.28 16.65 13.84
N GLY A 190 1.72 16.70 12.58
CA GLY A 190 3.06 17.16 12.19
C GLY A 190 4.19 16.17 12.40
N SER A 191 3.96 14.95 12.91
CA SER A 191 5.04 13.98 13.08
C SER A 191 4.59 12.52 12.94
N LEU A 192 5.52 11.67 12.52
CA LEU A 192 5.39 10.22 12.43
C LEU A 192 6.58 9.56 13.12
N THR A 193 6.32 8.61 14.01
CA THR A 193 7.36 7.79 14.63
C THR A 193 7.14 6.35 14.21
N PHE A 194 8.04 5.81 13.40
CA PHE A 194 7.99 4.43 12.91
C PHE A 194 8.71 3.49 13.86
N THR A 195 8.10 2.33 14.10
CA THR A 195 8.63 1.33 15.04
C THR A 195 8.64 -0.07 14.41
N VAL A 196 9.61 -0.89 14.82
CA VAL A 196 9.63 -2.33 14.57
C VAL A 196 9.88 -3.02 15.90
N ASP A 197 9.00 -3.96 16.27
CA ASP A 197 9.01 -4.66 17.55
C ASP A 197 9.11 -3.73 18.76
N GLY A 198 8.43 -2.57 18.67
CA GLY A 198 8.42 -1.53 19.70
C GLY A 198 9.65 -0.62 19.73
N GLY A 199 10.72 -0.97 19.02
CA GLY A 199 11.89 -0.10 18.87
C GLY A 199 11.65 0.99 17.85
N VAL A 200 12.01 2.25 18.15
CA VAL A 200 11.94 3.36 17.19
C VAL A 200 13.01 3.17 16.13
N VAL A 201 12.58 3.20 14.86
CA VAL A 201 13.46 3.04 13.70
C VAL A 201 13.66 4.38 12.98
N ARG A 202 12.59 5.16 12.82
CA ARG A 202 12.62 6.41 12.07
C ARG A 202 11.64 7.42 12.66
N VAL A 203 11.99 8.70 12.58
CA VAL A 203 11.10 9.83 12.88
C VAL A 203 11.04 10.74 11.66
N VAL A 204 9.84 11.21 11.31
CA VAL A 204 9.58 12.14 10.22
C VAL A 204 8.78 13.32 10.77
N GLU A 205 9.32 14.53 10.62
CA GLU A 205 8.74 15.78 11.18
C GLU A 205 7.73 16.43 10.24
N GLN A 206 6.83 15.59 9.73
CA GLN A 206 5.65 15.96 8.97
C GLN A 206 4.66 14.79 8.98
N ALA A 207 3.39 15.07 8.74
CA ALA A 207 2.36 14.03 8.65
C ALA A 207 1.14 14.51 7.86
N PRO A 208 0.47 13.64 7.08
CA PRO A 208 -0.85 13.93 6.54
C PRO A 208 -1.82 14.35 7.64
N ALA A 209 -2.73 15.30 7.34
CA ALA A 209 -3.67 15.85 8.32
C ALA A 209 -5.15 15.54 7.97
N TYR A 210 -5.40 14.42 7.33
CA TYR A 210 -6.73 13.96 6.87
C TYR A 210 -6.90 12.45 7.14
N PRO A 211 -8.15 11.94 7.12
CA PRO A 211 -8.39 10.50 7.23
C PRO A 211 -7.71 9.71 6.12
N MET A 212 -7.14 8.55 6.47
CA MET A 212 -6.44 7.67 5.54
C MET A 212 -6.96 6.24 5.68
N GLN A 213 -7.00 5.50 4.59
CA GLN A 213 -7.25 4.07 4.60
C GLN A 213 -5.97 3.30 4.89
N LEU A 214 -6.09 2.12 5.51
CA LEU A 214 -5.02 1.14 5.65
C LEU A 214 -5.02 0.21 4.45
N MET A 215 -3.84 -0.20 4.03
CA MET A 215 -3.64 -1.17 2.96
C MET A 215 -2.60 -2.20 3.37
N LEU A 216 -2.93 -3.48 3.16
CA LEU A 216 -2.03 -4.62 3.36
C LEU A 216 -1.95 -5.37 2.05
N GLY A 217 -0.76 -5.54 1.51
CA GLY A 217 -0.59 -6.14 0.19
C GLY A 217 0.65 -6.99 0.02
N VAL A 218 0.54 -7.95 -0.89
CA VAL A 218 1.65 -8.67 -1.50
C VAL A 218 1.61 -8.44 -3.01
N PHE A 219 2.78 -8.22 -3.60
CA PHE A 219 2.96 -7.89 -5.02
C PHE A 219 3.95 -8.86 -5.65
N ASP A 220 3.69 -9.26 -6.91
CA ASP A 220 4.62 -10.03 -7.75
C ASP A 220 4.90 -9.24 -9.03
N PHE A 221 6.17 -8.91 -9.25
CA PHE A 221 6.69 -8.20 -10.42
C PHE A 221 7.25 -9.22 -11.42
N SER A 222 6.37 -9.97 -12.07
CA SER A 222 6.73 -11.11 -12.91
C SER A 222 7.53 -10.77 -14.17
N GLY A 223 7.62 -9.47 -14.55
CA GLY A 223 8.40 -9.00 -15.70
C GLY A 223 9.85 -8.66 -15.42
N GLN A 224 10.31 -8.65 -14.17
CA GLN A 224 11.68 -8.28 -13.83
C GLN A 224 12.66 -9.45 -14.02
N GLY A 225 13.12 -9.67 -15.24
CA GLY A 225 14.36 -10.38 -15.49
C GLY A 225 15.56 -9.60 -14.93
N ARG A 226 16.52 -10.33 -14.37
CA ARG A 226 17.77 -9.99 -13.67
C ARG A 226 18.62 -8.83 -14.21
N THR A 227 18.12 -7.62 -14.38
CA THR A 227 18.99 -6.45 -14.66
C THR A 227 18.55 -5.27 -13.81
N ARG A 228 18.93 -5.31 -12.53
CA ARG A 228 18.94 -4.08 -11.71
C ARG A 228 20.05 -3.17 -12.19
N ARG A 229 19.72 -2.11 -12.90
CA ARG A 229 20.51 -0.89 -12.81
C ARG A 229 20.27 -0.33 -11.39
N ARG A 230 21.35 -0.06 -10.65
CA ARG A 230 21.31 0.70 -9.39
C ARG A 230 20.67 2.07 -9.67
N ALA A 231 19.38 2.16 -9.51
CA ALA A 231 18.65 3.41 -9.40
C ALA A 231 18.00 3.38 -8.02
N GLY A 232 18.05 4.50 -7.29
CA GLY A 232 17.44 4.68 -5.98
C GLY A 232 15.98 4.25 -5.94
N PRO A 233 15.28 4.33 -4.79
CA PRO A 233 13.99 3.70 -4.57
C PRO A 233 13.08 3.90 -5.78
N ARG A 234 12.79 2.80 -6.48
CA ARG A 234 11.93 2.85 -7.66
C ARG A 234 10.53 3.14 -7.14
N ARG A 235 10.02 4.30 -7.45
CA ARG A 235 8.62 4.63 -7.24
C ARG A 235 7.79 3.59 -7.99
N LEU A 236 6.91 2.89 -7.31
CA LEU A 236 5.85 2.10 -7.93
C LEU A 236 5.00 2.98 -8.89
N PHE A 237 5.09 4.30 -8.72
CA PHE A 237 4.36 5.31 -9.45
C PHE A 237 5.32 6.43 -9.93
N ARG A 238 6.04 6.21 -11.04
CA ARG A 238 6.81 7.28 -11.69
C ARG A 238 5.86 8.22 -12.44
N ARG A 239 5.73 9.45 -11.99
CA ARG A 239 5.35 10.55 -12.87
C ARG A 239 6.59 10.99 -13.65
N ARG A 240 6.52 11.04 -14.97
CA ARG A 240 7.43 11.87 -15.75
C ARG A 240 7.04 13.32 -15.47
N THR A 241 7.92 14.10 -14.84
CA THR A 241 7.82 15.56 -14.89
C THR A 241 7.95 15.94 -16.35
N ALA A 242 6.91 16.54 -16.93
CA ALA A 242 7.04 17.22 -18.20
C ALA A 242 8.05 18.34 -18.00
N ASN A 243 9.20 18.27 -18.70
CA ASN A 243 10.05 19.41 -18.89
C ASN A 243 9.26 20.39 -19.76
N SER A 244 8.83 21.49 -19.16
CA SER A 244 8.41 22.68 -19.87
C SER A 244 9.67 23.26 -20.54
N ALA A 245 9.70 23.23 -21.88
CA ALA A 245 10.47 24.14 -22.69
C ALA A 245 9.73 25.48 -22.79
#